data_ace2bbed504709498375f61b005a4a82
#
_entry.id   ace2bbed504709498375f61b005a4a82
#
_cell.length_a   1.000
_cell.length_b   1.000
_cell.length_c   1.000
_cell.angle_alpha   90.00
_cell.angle_beta   90.00
_cell.angle_gamma   90.00
#
_symmetry.space_group_name_H-M   'P 1'
#
loop_
_entity.id
_entity.type
_entity.pdbx_description
1 polymer ?
#
loop_
_entity_poly.entity_id
_entity_poly.type
_entity_poly.pdbx_seq_one_letter_code
_entity_poly.pdbx_strand_id
1 'polypeptide(L)'
;MRKLFLLSFFLGIFFIISCETIDKKTQKIIKKENEKLSKFIGQPESELKIVMGIPDEEIKNNKGGKFLIYKSKKYTIKCERKFEVDERRMVIGFSSKGCF
;
A
#
# COMPACT_ATOMS: atom_id res chain seq x y z
N MET A 1 -8.89 49.13 -6.94
CA MET A 1 -9.31 47.85 -7.54
C MET A 1 -8.17 46.88 -7.84
N ARG A 2 -7.04 47.31 -8.34
CA ARG A 2 -5.90 46.40 -8.62
C ARG A 2 -5.28 45.77 -7.37
N LYS A 3 -5.23 46.45 -6.23
CA LYS A 3 -4.66 45.94 -4.99
C LYS A 3 -5.53 44.83 -4.35
N LEU A 4 -6.85 44.90 -4.48
CA LEU A 4 -7.78 43.89 -4.00
C LEU A 4 -7.72 42.60 -4.82
N PHE A 5 -7.47 42.69 -6.10
CA PHE A 5 -7.32 41.54 -6.99
C PHE A 5 -6.04 40.75 -6.69
N LEU A 6 -4.94 41.42 -6.38
CA LEU A 6 -3.68 40.80 -6.00
C LEU A 6 -3.76 40.08 -4.66
N LEU A 7 -4.46 40.62 -3.67
CA LEU A 7 -4.69 39.99 -2.36
C LEU A 7 -5.50 38.69 -2.48
N SER A 8 -6.54 38.69 -3.32
CA SER A 8 -7.35 37.49 -3.58
C SER A 8 -6.55 36.39 -4.27
N PHE A 9 -5.64 36.74 -5.16
CA PHE A 9 -4.77 35.82 -5.86
C PHE A 9 -3.75 35.16 -4.91
N PHE A 10 -3.20 35.93 -4.00
CA PHE A 10 -2.26 35.42 -2.98
C PHE A 10 -2.93 34.44 -2.01
N LEU A 11 -4.16 34.68 -1.60
CA LEU A 11 -4.93 33.78 -0.75
C LEU A 11 -5.22 32.44 -1.43
N GLY A 12 -5.52 32.44 -2.72
CA GLY A 12 -5.76 31.22 -3.50
C GLY A 12 -4.52 30.34 -3.61
N ILE A 13 -3.34 30.92 -3.82
CA ILE A 13 -2.06 30.20 -3.90
C ILE A 13 -1.71 29.55 -2.56
N PHE A 14 -1.99 30.20 -1.46
CA PHE A 14 -1.74 29.67 -0.11
C PHE A 14 -2.54 28.40 0.19
N PHE A 15 -3.78 28.32 -0.28
CA PHE A 15 -4.63 27.14 -0.14
C PHE A 15 -4.12 25.94 -0.92
N ILE A 16 -3.60 26.12 -2.12
CA ILE A 16 -3.05 25.08 -2.96
C ILE A 16 -1.80 24.46 -2.34
N ILE A 17 -0.90 25.24 -1.75
CA ILE A 17 0.33 24.78 -1.10
C ILE A 17 0.01 23.92 0.15
N SER A 18 -1.02 24.26 0.90
CA SER A 18 -1.44 23.50 2.09
C SER A 18 -1.98 22.10 1.73
N CYS A 19 -2.73 21.95 0.63
CA CYS A 19 -3.20 20.65 0.14
C CYS A 19 -2.06 19.76 -0.34
N GLU A 20 -1.06 20.28 -1.05
CA GLU A 20 0.11 19.51 -1.50
C GLU A 20 0.93 18.94 -0.35
N THR A 21 1.04 19.64 0.76
CA THR A 21 1.80 19.20 1.94
C THR A 21 1.16 17.96 2.59
N ILE A 22 -0.15 17.88 2.64
CA ILE A 22 -0.89 16.74 3.19
C ILE A 22 -0.73 15.52 2.28
N ASP A 23 -0.85 15.66 0.98
CA ASP A 23 -0.69 14.59 0.00
C ASP A 23 0.72 13.98 0.03
N LYS A 24 1.76 14.79 0.19
CA LYS A 24 3.14 14.32 0.30
C LYS A 24 3.37 13.41 1.51
N LYS A 25 2.78 13.71 2.66
CA LYS A 25 2.87 12.86 3.86
C LYS A 25 2.22 11.51 3.66
N THR A 26 1.03 11.47 3.08
CA THR A 26 0.30 10.24 2.79
C THR A 26 1.07 9.37 1.79
N GLN A 27 1.62 9.96 0.73
CA GLN A 27 2.43 9.25 -0.26
C GLN A 27 3.70 8.64 0.33
N LYS A 28 4.37 9.31 1.28
CA LYS A 28 5.54 8.77 1.97
C LYS A 28 5.22 7.52 2.78
N ILE A 29 4.09 7.48 3.47
CA ILE A 29 3.65 6.32 4.26
C ILE A 29 3.37 5.13 3.34
N ILE A 30 2.62 5.33 2.26
CA ILE A 30 2.31 4.29 1.27
C ILE A 30 3.58 3.77 0.61
N LYS A 31 4.51 4.65 0.24
CA LYS A 31 5.78 4.28 -0.39
C LYS A 31 6.64 3.41 0.52
N LYS A 32 6.76 3.73 1.81
CA LYS A 32 7.51 2.93 2.78
C LYS A 32 6.94 1.53 2.92
N GLU A 33 5.62 1.40 2.99
CA GLU A 33 4.97 0.10 3.08
C GLU A 33 5.18 -0.72 1.81
N ASN A 34 5.03 -0.12 0.64
CA ASN A 34 5.27 -0.78 -0.64
C ASN A 34 6.72 -1.24 -0.79
N GLU A 35 7.70 -0.44 -0.37
CA GLU A 35 9.11 -0.83 -0.36
C GLU A 35 9.37 -2.03 0.54
N LYS A 36 8.74 -2.07 1.72
CA LYS A 36 8.86 -3.18 2.66
C LYS A 36 8.27 -4.48 2.09
N LEU A 37 7.09 -4.39 1.47
CA LEU A 37 6.41 -5.56 0.90
C LEU A 37 7.03 -6.01 -0.42
N SER A 38 7.56 -5.10 -1.22
CA SER A 38 8.18 -5.42 -2.51
C SER A 38 9.45 -6.25 -2.37
N LYS A 39 10.09 -6.27 -1.20
CA LYS A 39 11.24 -7.13 -0.92
C LYS A 39 10.91 -8.61 -1.00
N PHE A 40 9.65 -8.98 -0.82
CA PHE A 40 9.20 -10.36 -0.92
C PHE A 40 9.03 -10.85 -2.36
N ILE A 41 8.91 -9.93 -3.32
CA ILE A 41 8.79 -10.30 -4.75
C ILE A 41 10.08 -10.96 -5.21
N GLY A 42 9.96 -12.14 -5.80
CA GLY A 42 11.12 -12.95 -6.21
C GLY A 42 11.67 -13.82 -5.10
N GLN A 43 11.09 -13.78 -3.89
CA GLN A 43 11.48 -14.65 -2.78
C GLN A 43 10.57 -15.87 -2.69
N PRO A 44 11.04 -17.00 -2.11
CA PRO A 44 10.19 -18.16 -1.88
C PRO A 44 9.04 -17.86 -0.89
N GLU A 45 7.94 -18.57 -1.05
CA GLU A 45 6.80 -18.51 -0.14
C GLU A 45 7.21 -18.77 1.33
N SER A 46 8.16 -19.68 1.53
CA SER A 46 8.69 -20.01 2.86
C SER A 46 9.30 -18.80 3.57
N GLU A 47 10.01 -17.94 2.85
CA GLU A 47 10.59 -16.71 3.41
C GLU A 47 9.49 -15.73 3.82
N LEU A 48 8.45 -15.58 3.02
CA LEU A 48 7.30 -14.76 3.35
C LEU A 48 6.61 -15.24 4.63
N LYS A 49 6.41 -16.56 4.76
CA LYS A 49 5.78 -17.17 5.94
C LYS A 49 6.62 -17.04 7.20
N ILE A 50 7.94 -17.03 7.09
CA ILE A 50 8.84 -16.80 8.23
C ILE A 50 8.65 -15.39 8.79
N VAL A 51 8.54 -14.38 7.92
CA VAL A 51 8.43 -12.97 8.33
C VAL A 51 6.99 -12.61 8.71
N MET A 52 6.02 -13.01 7.90
CA MET A 52 4.61 -12.62 8.07
C MET A 52 3.80 -13.61 8.91
N GLY A 53 4.30 -14.83 9.09
CA GLY A 53 3.57 -15.89 9.75
C GLY A 53 2.63 -16.65 8.81
N ILE A 54 1.72 -17.42 9.40
CA ILE A 54 0.74 -18.20 8.64
C ILE A 54 -0.35 -17.26 8.10
N PRO A 55 -0.69 -17.33 6.80
CA PRO A 55 -1.76 -16.50 6.25
C PRO A 55 -3.13 -16.88 6.80
N ASP A 56 -4.03 -15.92 6.86
CA ASP A 56 -5.42 -16.17 7.29
C ASP A 56 -6.19 -17.00 6.28
N GLU A 57 -5.89 -16.83 4.99
CA GLU A 57 -6.50 -17.60 3.91
C GLU A 57 -5.46 -17.92 2.83
N GLU A 58 -5.62 -19.08 2.20
CA GLU A 58 -4.90 -19.47 0.98
C GLU A 58 -5.93 -19.83 -0.09
N ILE A 59 -5.88 -19.13 -1.23
CA ILE A 59 -6.81 -19.35 -2.34
C ILE A 59 -5.99 -19.77 -3.56
N LYS A 60 -6.30 -20.94 -4.11
CA LYS A 60 -5.67 -21.42 -5.35
C LYS A 60 -6.16 -20.61 -6.53
N ASN A 61 -5.25 -20.26 -7.44
CA ASN A 61 -5.59 -19.58 -8.68
C ASN A 61 -5.70 -20.60 -9.84
N ASN A 62 -6.16 -20.13 -11.00
CA ASN A 62 -6.35 -20.99 -12.17
C ASN A 62 -5.06 -21.39 -12.88
N LYS A 63 -3.91 -20.81 -12.49
CA LYS A 63 -2.61 -21.02 -13.15
C LYS A 63 -1.68 -21.96 -12.37
N GLY A 64 -2.19 -22.66 -11.37
CA GLY A 64 -1.40 -23.55 -10.52
C GLY A 64 -0.70 -22.86 -9.36
N GLY A 65 -0.83 -21.56 -9.23
CA GLY A 65 -0.35 -20.80 -8.08
C GLY A 65 -1.42 -20.60 -7.02
N LYS A 66 -1.18 -19.67 -6.12
CA LYS A 66 -2.13 -19.34 -5.06
C LYS A 66 -1.97 -17.90 -4.58
N PHE A 67 -2.97 -17.43 -3.84
CA PHE A 67 -2.93 -16.17 -3.13
C PHE A 67 -2.86 -16.43 -1.64
N LEU A 68 -1.93 -15.76 -0.97
CA LEU A 68 -1.82 -15.76 0.48
C LEU A 68 -2.44 -14.48 1.01
N ILE A 69 -3.44 -14.58 1.85
CA ILE A 69 -4.19 -13.43 2.35
C ILE A 69 -3.92 -13.25 3.84
N TYR A 70 -3.39 -12.09 4.20
CA TYR A 70 -3.14 -11.67 5.57
C TYR A 70 -4.10 -10.55 5.93
N LYS A 71 -4.88 -10.77 6.96
CA LYS A 71 -5.86 -9.79 7.45
C LYS A 71 -5.41 -9.24 8.78
N SER A 72 -5.47 -7.93 8.93
CA SER A 72 -5.26 -7.27 10.21
C SER A 72 -6.29 -6.16 10.39
N LYS A 73 -6.49 -5.74 11.62
CA LYS A 73 -7.44 -4.70 11.95
C LYS A 73 -6.75 -3.69 12.84
N LYS A 74 -6.76 -2.44 12.40
CA LYS A 74 -6.25 -1.31 13.18
C LYS A 74 -7.40 -0.35 13.41
N TYR A 75 -7.79 -0.15 14.67
CA TYR A 75 -9.01 0.57 15.05
C TYR A 75 -10.24 -0.12 14.43
N THR A 76 -11.02 0.58 13.60
CA THR A 76 -12.17 0.03 12.88
C THR A 76 -11.85 -0.31 11.42
N ILE A 77 -10.60 -0.08 10.98
CA ILE A 77 -10.20 -0.24 9.60
C ILE A 77 -9.55 -1.60 9.40
N LYS A 78 -10.09 -2.37 8.48
CA LYS A 78 -9.54 -3.68 8.10
C LYS A 78 -8.45 -3.50 7.05
N CYS A 79 -7.27 -4.07 7.32
CA CYS A 79 -6.17 -4.15 6.38
C CYS A 79 -6.11 -5.56 5.80
N GLU A 80 -6.06 -5.68 4.49
CA GLU A 80 -5.90 -6.94 3.79
C GLU A 80 -4.68 -6.85 2.88
N ARG A 81 -3.70 -7.73 3.10
CA ARG A 81 -2.53 -7.89 2.25
C ARG A 81 -2.61 -9.21 1.53
N LYS A 82 -2.50 -9.17 0.21
CA LYS A 82 -2.63 -10.32 -0.66
C LYS A 82 -1.33 -10.50 -1.43
N PHE A 83 -0.72 -11.66 -1.29
CA PHE A 83 0.49 -12.02 -2.02
C PHE A 83 0.16 -13.10 -3.05
N GLU A 84 0.58 -12.89 -4.29
CA GLU A 84 0.44 -13.87 -5.35
C GLU A 84 1.70 -14.73 -5.41
N VAL A 85 1.51 -16.05 -5.36
CA VAL A 85 2.57 -17.04 -5.44
C VAL A 85 2.34 -17.87 -6.68
N ASP A 86 3.38 -18.09 -7.48
CA ASP A 86 3.30 -18.90 -8.68
C ASP A 86 3.37 -20.40 -8.38
N GLU A 87 3.29 -21.24 -9.42
CA GLU A 87 3.37 -22.69 -9.31
C GLU A 87 4.71 -23.20 -8.78
N ARG A 88 5.77 -22.38 -8.84
CA ARG A 88 7.11 -22.67 -8.30
C ARG A 88 7.25 -22.25 -6.85
N ARG A 89 6.17 -21.78 -6.23
CA ARG A 89 6.13 -21.26 -4.86
C ARG A 89 6.97 -19.99 -4.63
N MET A 90 7.07 -19.17 -5.67
CA MET A 90 7.76 -17.88 -5.61
C MET A 90 6.73 -16.74 -5.55
N VAL A 91 7.00 -15.73 -4.73
CA VAL A 91 6.16 -14.55 -4.65
C VAL A 91 6.37 -13.70 -5.90
N ILE A 92 5.32 -13.46 -6.68
CA ILE A 92 5.37 -12.71 -7.94
C ILE A 92 4.66 -11.37 -7.88
N GLY A 93 3.87 -11.12 -6.86
CA GLY A 93 3.17 -9.86 -6.72
C GLY A 93 2.50 -9.73 -5.37
N PHE A 94 2.06 -8.53 -5.06
CA PHE A 94 1.28 -8.25 -3.87
C PHE A 94 0.32 -7.08 -4.08
N SER A 95 -0.72 -7.03 -3.26
CA SER A 95 -1.62 -5.89 -3.17
C SER A 95 -2.02 -5.67 -1.71
N SER A 96 -2.29 -4.42 -1.36
CA SER A 96 -2.73 -4.03 -0.02
C SER A 96 -4.00 -3.21 -0.11
N LYS A 97 -4.94 -3.46 0.78
CA LYS A 97 -6.20 -2.74 0.85
C LYS A 97 -6.48 -2.34 2.28
N GLY A 98 -6.68 -1.04 2.52
CA GLY A 98 -6.96 -0.50 3.83
C GLY A 98 -5.77 -0.49 4.79
N CYS A 99 -4.55 -0.68 4.30
CA CYS A 99 -3.32 -0.68 5.09
C CYS A 99 -2.66 0.70 5.09
N PHE A 100 -2.34 1.23 6.26
CA PHE A 100 -1.58 2.47 6.44
C PHE A 100 -0.93 2.57 7.80
#